data_86d5acc82b2453a9ce926467872524d8
#
_entry.id   86d5acc82b2453a9ce926467872524d8
#
_cell.length_a   1.000
_cell.length_b   1.000
_cell.length_c   1.000
_cell.angle_alpha   90.00
_cell.angle_beta   90.00
_cell.angle_gamma   90.00
#
_symmetry.space_group_name_H-M   'P 1'
#
loop_
_entity.id
_entity.type
_entity.pdbx_description
1 polymer ?
#
loop_
_entity_poly.entity_id
_entity_poly.type
_entity_poly.pdbx_seq_one_letter_code
_entity_poly.pdbx_strand_id
1 'polypeptide(L)'
;MQKEEKIVVVLLLMALGSLAVAFWAFAPDEGSDSSDRTDSDGSFGADTQRDGTQSVEGQILEMKPTKSGGNLLLTLDSTALDVFIPASAGAEKLKEQLHVGDRIRAAGTVTEYMGDEELSVSKRSDIQLIDSGSKQSR
;
A
#
# COMPACT_ATOMS: atom_id res chain seq x y z
N MET A 1 21.84 28.36 -10.51
CA MET A 1 22.11 28.14 -9.08
C MET A 1 23.49 28.61 -8.73
N GLN A 2 23.56 29.45 -7.75
CA GLN A 2 24.83 29.92 -7.26
C GLN A 2 25.49 28.84 -6.43
N LYS A 3 26.80 28.89 -6.35
CA LYS A 3 27.57 27.88 -5.62
C LYS A 3 27.17 27.81 -4.13
N GLU A 4 26.73 28.91 -3.57
CA GLU A 4 26.32 28.98 -2.17
C GLU A 4 25.07 28.16 -1.89
N GLU A 5 24.13 28.17 -2.82
CA GLU A 5 22.91 27.39 -2.66
C GLU A 5 23.20 25.90 -2.70
N LYS A 6 24.11 25.49 -3.56
CA LYS A 6 24.49 24.07 -3.64
C LYS A 6 25.13 23.60 -2.35
N ILE A 7 25.95 24.43 -1.75
CA ILE A 7 26.59 24.08 -0.48
C ILE A 7 25.55 23.92 0.62
N VAL A 8 24.60 24.85 0.67
CA VAL A 8 23.53 24.79 1.68
C VAL A 8 22.69 23.54 1.49
N VAL A 9 22.33 23.21 0.25
CA VAL A 9 21.53 22.01 -0.03
C VAL A 9 22.28 20.75 0.34
N VAL A 10 23.59 20.69 0.00
CA VAL A 10 24.40 19.54 0.36
C VAL A 10 24.52 19.38 1.87
N LEU A 11 24.76 20.47 2.59
CA LEU A 11 24.84 20.43 4.03
C LEU A 11 23.52 20.01 4.66
N LEU A 12 22.41 20.49 4.12
CA LEU A 12 21.09 20.13 4.58
C LEU A 12 20.84 18.63 4.39
N LEU A 13 21.20 18.12 3.22
CA LEU A 13 21.06 16.69 2.93
C LEU A 13 21.92 15.82 3.84
N MET A 14 23.14 16.29 4.11
CA MET A 14 24.01 15.56 5.03
C MET A 14 23.47 15.57 6.46
N ALA A 15 22.92 16.70 6.89
CA ALA A 15 22.31 16.81 8.21
C ALA A 15 21.09 15.89 8.32
N LEU A 16 20.23 15.89 7.31
CA LEU A 16 19.07 15.02 7.29
C LEU A 16 19.47 13.56 7.24
N GLY A 17 20.49 13.23 6.45
CA GLY A 17 21.00 11.88 6.37
C GLY A 17 21.54 11.39 7.72
N SER A 18 22.27 12.24 8.41
CA SER A 18 22.78 11.89 9.73
C SER A 18 21.66 11.66 10.73
N LEU A 19 20.64 12.51 10.66
CA LEU A 19 19.50 12.38 11.54
C LEU A 19 18.74 11.08 11.29
N ALA A 20 18.58 10.73 10.03
CA ALA A 20 17.91 9.48 9.66
C ALA A 20 18.67 8.26 10.17
N VAL A 21 19.99 8.28 10.04
CA VAL A 21 20.81 7.17 10.54
C VAL A 21 20.73 7.09 12.06
N ALA A 22 20.79 8.23 12.73
CA ALA A 22 20.68 8.26 14.18
C ALA A 22 19.32 7.75 14.65
N PHE A 23 18.28 8.14 13.94
CA PHE A 23 16.94 7.67 14.26
C PHE A 23 16.84 6.15 14.09
N TRP A 24 17.46 5.65 13.05
CA TRP A 24 17.43 4.21 12.77
C TRP A 24 18.27 3.42 13.78
N ALA A 25 19.40 3.97 14.20
CA ALA A 25 20.28 3.32 15.14
C ALA A 25 19.77 3.39 16.58
N PHE A 26 19.06 4.47 16.90
CA PHE A 26 18.57 4.70 18.25
C PHE A 26 17.05 4.60 18.37
N ALA A 27 16.40 4.24 17.30
CA ALA A 27 14.98 3.93 17.41
C ALA A 27 14.87 2.88 18.51
N PRO A 28 14.07 3.10 19.52
CA PRO A 28 13.86 2.07 20.50
C PRO A 28 13.36 0.87 19.73
N ASP A 29 14.19 -0.11 19.72
CA ASP A 29 13.75 -1.41 19.34
C ASP A 29 12.64 -1.68 20.32
N GLU A 30 11.44 -1.42 19.91
CA GLU A 30 10.34 -2.01 20.57
C GLU A 30 10.52 -3.47 20.32
N GLY A 31 11.49 -3.97 21.05
CA GLY A 31 11.80 -5.35 21.03
C GLY A 31 10.50 -6.04 21.21
N SER A 32 10.11 -6.69 20.21
CA SER A 32 9.11 -7.67 20.31
C SER A 32 9.59 -8.65 21.34
N ASP A 33 9.39 -8.28 22.55
CA ASP A 33 9.36 -9.24 23.57
C ASP A 33 8.05 -9.93 23.41
N SER A 34 7.96 -10.66 22.39
CA SER A 34 6.85 -11.53 22.19
C SER A 34 7.16 -12.80 22.95
N SER A 35 7.22 -12.68 24.21
CA SER A 35 6.96 -13.81 25.02
C SER A 35 5.58 -13.57 25.53
N ASP A 36 4.63 -14.10 24.86
CA ASP A 36 3.68 -14.79 25.63
C ASP A 36 2.41 -14.92 24.91
N ARG A 37 2.25 -16.16 24.51
CA ARG A 37 1.13 -16.89 25.04
C ARG A 37 0.02 -16.00 25.46
N THR A 38 -0.85 -15.83 24.61
CA THR A 38 -2.17 -15.65 25.04
C THR A 38 -3.03 -16.46 24.15
N ASP A 39 -3.46 -17.45 24.73
CA ASP A 39 -4.62 -18.11 24.25
C ASP A 39 -5.72 -17.12 24.24
N SER A 40 -5.82 -16.36 23.26
CA SER A 40 -7.05 -15.66 23.07
C SER A 40 -7.63 -16.12 21.80
N ASP A 41 -8.40 -16.96 22.03
CA ASP A 41 -9.49 -17.34 21.29
C ASP A 41 -10.26 -16.12 20.83
N GLY A 42 -9.94 -15.64 19.71
CA GLY A 42 -10.59 -14.45 19.23
C GLY A 42 -9.95 -14.07 17.95
N SER A 43 -9.96 -14.98 17.06
CA SER A 43 -9.41 -14.72 15.77
C SER A 43 -10.33 -13.79 15.02
N PHE A 44 -10.11 -12.53 15.20
CA PHE A 44 -10.65 -11.61 14.25
C PHE A 44 -9.55 -11.19 13.33
N GLY A 45 -9.67 -11.64 12.09
CA GLY A 45 -8.86 -11.12 11.05
C GLY A 45 -7.40 -11.15 11.38
N ALA A 46 -6.90 -12.30 11.65
CA ALA A 46 -5.48 -12.43 11.79
C ALA A 46 -4.86 -12.00 10.49
N ASP A 47 -4.42 -10.79 10.49
CA ASP A 47 -3.55 -10.34 9.45
C ASP A 47 -2.28 -11.10 9.62
N THR A 48 -2.27 -12.25 9.02
CA THR A 48 -1.05 -13.00 8.98
C THR A 48 -0.15 -12.25 8.02
N GLN A 49 0.61 -11.37 8.58
CA GLN A 49 1.68 -10.76 7.84
C GLN A 49 2.67 -11.84 7.51
N ARG A 50 2.39 -12.52 6.43
CA ARG A 50 3.36 -13.46 5.90
C ARG A 50 4.21 -12.71 4.92
N ASP A 51 5.46 -12.52 5.28
CA ASP A 51 6.49 -12.07 4.35
C ASP A 51 6.16 -10.80 3.56
N GLY A 52 5.85 -9.74 4.27
CA GLY A 52 5.63 -8.47 3.62
C GLY A 52 4.30 -8.35 2.89
N THR A 53 3.45 -9.35 2.99
CA THR A 53 2.11 -9.25 2.42
C THR A 53 1.22 -8.42 3.34
N GLN A 54 0.59 -7.44 2.78
CA GLN A 54 -0.30 -6.55 3.50
C GLN A 54 -1.68 -6.59 2.86
N SER A 55 -2.70 -6.44 3.69
CA SER A 55 -4.07 -6.37 3.20
C SER A 55 -4.65 -5.01 3.53
N VAL A 56 -5.32 -4.41 2.57
CA VAL A 56 -6.02 -3.14 2.76
C VAL A 56 -7.46 -3.29 2.32
N GLU A 57 -8.34 -2.59 2.99
CA GLU A 57 -9.75 -2.59 2.66
C GLU A 57 -10.23 -1.16 2.60
N GLY A 58 -11.02 -0.84 1.61
CA GLY A 58 -11.54 0.51 1.46
C GLY A 58 -12.41 0.66 0.23
N GLN A 59 -12.96 1.84 0.11
CA GLN A 59 -13.81 2.19 -1.02
C GLN A 59 -12.95 2.78 -2.12
N ILE A 60 -13.23 2.39 -3.35
CA ILE A 60 -12.49 2.89 -4.51
C ILE A 60 -12.89 4.33 -4.77
N LEU A 61 -11.92 5.22 -4.68
CA LEU A 61 -12.11 6.63 -5.00
C LEU A 61 -11.80 6.93 -6.46
N GLU A 62 -10.83 6.23 -7.02
CA GLU A 62 -10.38 6.46 -8.37
C GLU A 62 -9.78 5.20 -8.97
N MET A 63 -10.01 5.02 -10.25
CA MET A 63 -9.44 3.93 -11.02
C MET A 63 -8.72 4.51 -12.22
N LYS A 64 -7.43 4.25 -12.31
CA LYS A 64 -6.61 4.76 -13.41
C LYS A 64 -5.93 3.61 -14.13
N PRO A 65 -6.20 3.43 -15.42
CA PRO A 65 -5.39 2.51 -16.20
C PRO A 65 -4.01 3.15 -16.43
N THR A 66 -2.98 2.34 -16.37
CA THR A 66 -1.64 2.85 -16.70
C THR A 66 -1.50 2.98 -18.21
N LYS A 67 -0.58 3.83 -18.62
CA LYS A 67 -0.39 4.12 -20.04
C LYS A 67 0.16 2.94 -20.82
N SER A 68 0.79 2.02 -20.16
CA SER A 68 1.42 0.88 -20.83
C SER A 68 1.10 -0.40 -20.08
N GLY A 69 0.99 -1.49 -20.83
CA GLY A 69 0.91 -2.82 -20.25
C GLY A 69 -0.43 -3.25 -19.71
N GLY A 70 -1.46 -2.41 -19.82
CA GLY A 70 -2.79 -2.81 -19.35
C GLY A 70 -2.92 -2.99 -17.85
N ASN A 71 -2.10 -2.30 -17.08
CA ASN A 71 -2.15 -2.33 -15.62
C ASN A 71 -3.22 -1.38 -15.11
N LEU A 72 -3.62 -1.57 -13.88
CA LEU A 72 -4.66 -0.75 -13.24
C LEU A 72 -4.16 -0.24 -11.89
N LEU A 73 -4.42 1.02 -11.60
CA LEU A 73 -4.10 1.64 -10.34
C LEU A 73 -5.38 2.08 -9.65
N LEU A 74 -5.56 1.65 -8.41
CA LEU A 74 -6.75 1.99 -7.63
C LEU A 74 -6.35 2.86 -6.44
N THR A 75 -7.12 3.90 -6.20
CA THR A 75 -6.97 4.73 -5.01
C THR A 75 -8.13 4.44 -4.06
N LEU A 76 -7.81 4.10 -2.82
CA LEU A 76 -8.80 3.78 -1.80
C LEU A 76 -8.90 4.91 -0.77
N ASP A 77 -10.05 5.00 -0.13
CA ASP A 77 -10.32 6.03 0.87
C ASP A 77 -9.67 5.75 2.23
N SER A 78 -9.35 4.50 2.50
CA SER A 78 -8.86 4.07 3.82
C SER A 78 -7.35 4.09 3.96
N THR A 79 -6.63 4.24 2.89
CA THR A 79 -5.17 4.17 2.91
C THR A 79 -4.57 5.13 1.90
N ALA A 80 -3.37 5.59 2.19
CA ALA A 80 -2.61 6.39 1.23
C ALA A 80 -1.92 5.53 0.17
N LEU A 81 -1.91 4.21 0.38
CA LEU A 81 -1.32 3.30 -0.61
C LEU A 81 -2.24 3.14 -1.79
N ASP A 82 -1.71 3.33 -2.97
CA ASP A 82 -2.44 2.96 -4.18
C ASP A 82 -2.29 1.46 -4.41
N VAL A 83 -3.32 0.86 -4.96
CA VAL A 83 -3.30 -0.57 -5.26
C VAL A 83 -2.92 -0.74 -6.74
N PHE A 84 -1.78 -1.36 -6.97
CA PHE A 84 -1.29 -1.62 -8.31
C PHE A 84 -1.65 -3.05 -8.73
N ILE A 85 -2.40 -3.16 -9.81
CA ILE A 85 -2.81 -4.45 -10.35
C ILE A 85 -2.18 -4.61 -11.73
N PRO A 86 -1.19 -5.49 -11.86
CA PRO A 86 -0.59 -5.71 -13.17
C PRO A 86 -1.53 -6.45 -14.13
N ALA A 87 -1.28 -6.30 -15.41
CA ALA A 87 -2.06 -6.99 -16.42
C ALA A 87 -2.07 -8.50 -16.22
N SER A 88 -0.95 -9.04 -15.74
CA SER A 88 -0.83 -10.47 -15.46
C SER A 88 -1.75 -10.94 -14.34
N ALA A 89 -2.17 -10.04 -13.47
CA ALA A 89 -3.12 -10.35 -12.40
C ALA A 89 -4.57 -10.15 -12.83
N GLY A 90 -4.81 -9.85 -14.09
CA GLY A 90 -6.16 -9.69 -14.60
C GLY A 90 -6.72 -8.28 -14.44
N ALA A 91 -5.86 -7.27 -14.55
CA ALA A 91 -6.28 -5.87 -14.39
C ALA A 91 -7.41 -5.48 -15.33
N GLU A 92 -7.37 -5.96 -16.56
CA GLU A 92 -8.39 -5.63 -17.53
C GLU A 92 -9.76 -6.14 -17.13
N LYS A 93 -9.83 -7.37 -16.64
CA LYS A 93 -11.08 -7.94 -16.17
C LYS A 93 -11.57 -7.26 -14.90
N LEU A 94 -10.66 -6.94 -14.02
CA LEU A 94 -11.02 -6.23 -12.80
C LEU A 94 -11.54 -4.83 -13.09
N LYS A 95 -10.99 -4.18 -14.10
CA LYS A 95 -11.45 -2.87 -14.54
C LYS A 95 -12.92 -2.91 -14.97
N GLU A 96 -13.33 -4.00 -15.57
CA GLU A 96 -14.73 -4.18 -15.99
C GLU A 96 -15.64 -4.52 -14.81
N GLN A 97 -15.12 -5.20 -13.81
CA GLN A 97 -15.90 -5.66 -12.67
C GLN A 97 -15.98 -4.66 -11.52
N LEU A 98 -14.94 -3.85 -11.37
CA LEU A 98 -14.87 -2.89 -10.28
C LEU A 98 -15.27 -1.50 -10.77
N HIS A 99 -15.86 -0.74 -9.87
CA HIS A 99 -16.28 0.63 -10.16
C HIS A 99 -15.92 1.53 -9.00
N VAL A 100 -15.78 2.81 -9.30
CA VAL A 100 -15.60 3.81 -8.26
C VAL A 100 -16.79 3.76 -7.32
N GLY A 101 -16.53 3.73 -6.03
CA GLY A 101 -17.56 3.59 -5.01
C GLY A 101 -17.69 2.18 -4.45
N ASP A 102 -17.12 1.20 -5.12
CA ASP A 102 -17.13 -0.16 -4.62
C ASP A 102 -16.17 -0.29 -3.44
N ARG A 103 -16.53 -1.14 -2.51
CA ARG A 103 -15.66 -1.46 -1.39
C ARG A 103 -14.97 -2.78 -1.64
N ILE A 104 -13.65 -2.76 -1.56
CA ILE A 104 -12.85 -3.94 -1.85
C ILE A 104 -11.84 -4.20 -0.74
N ARG A 105 -11.35 -5.42 -0.73
CA ARG A 105 -10.19 -5.82 0.05
C ARG A 105 -9.13 -6.27 -0.93
N ALA A 106 -7.93 -5.72 -0.79
CA ALA A 106 -6.82 -6.06 -1.64
C ALA A 106 -5.65 -6.54 -0.78
N ALA A 107 -5.05 -7.62 -1.18
CA ALA A 107 -3.85 -8.15 -0.53
C ALA A 107 -2.69 -8.13 -1.52
N GLY A 108 -1.52 -7.81 -1.02
CA GLY A 108 -0.34 -7.74 -1.87
C GLY A 108 0.89 -7.35 -1.09
N THR A 109 1.93 -7.05 -1.81
CA THR A 109 3.20 -6.63 -1.22
C THR A 109 3.38 -5.13 -1.41
N VAL A 110 3.76 -4.44 -0.34
CA VAL A 110 4.06 -3.02 -0.43
C VAL A 110 5.38 -2.85 -1.15
N THR A 111 5.36 -2.11 -2.24
CA THR A 111 6.54 -1.79 -3.03
C THR A 111 6.63 -0.28 -3.18
N GLU A 112 7.83 0.20 -3.47
CA GLU A 112 8.04 1.60 -3.72
C GLU A 112 8.28 1.82 -5.20
N TYR A 113 7.54 2.74 -5.77
CA TYR A 113 7.67 3.11 -7.17
C TYR A 113 7.75 4.63 -7.29
N MET A 114 8.86 5.12 -7.80
CA MET A 114 9.11 6.56 -8.00
C MET A 114 8.91 7.38 -6.71
N GLY A 115 9.29 6.80 -5.57
CA GLY A 115 9.17 7.48 -4.29
C GLY A 115 7.84 7.31 -3.58
N ASP A 116 6.86 6.71 -4.23
CA ASP A 116 5.56 6.46 -3.64
C ASP A 116 5.40 4.98 -3.32
N GLU A 117 4.80 4.70 -2.18
CA GLU A 117 4.51 3.33 -1.80
C GLU A 117 3.20 2.89 -2.44
N GLU A 118 3.20 1.68 -2.95
CA GLU A 118 1.99 1.10 -3.52
C GLU A 118 1.88 -0.37 -3.13
N LEU A 119 0.64 -0.86 -3.11
CA LEU A 119 0.36 -2.26 -2.83
C LEU A 119 0.30 -3.01 -4.16
N SER A 120 1.28 -3.85 -4.40
CA SER A 120 1.35 -4.63 -5.63
C SER A 120 0.60 -5.94 -5.47
N VAL A 121 -0.41 -6.14 -6.29
CA VAL A 121 -1.24 -7.35 -6.27
C VAL A 121 -0.68 -8.33 -7.29
N SER A 122 -0.55 -9.58 -6.88
CA SER A 122 0.03 -10.62 -7.73
C SER A 122 -1.02 -11.46 -8.46
N LYS A 123 -2.20 -11.58 -7.87
CA LYS A 123 -3.26 -12.44 -8.39
C LYS A 123 -4.60 -11.74 -8.31
N ARG A 124 -5.46 -12.07 -9.25
CA ARG A 124 -6.82 -11.54 -9.22
C ARG A 124 -7.57 -11.94 -7.94
N SER A 125 -7.30 -13.13 -7.44
CA SER A 125 -7.94 -13.61 -6.21
C SER A 125 -7.56 -12.83 -4.98
N ASP A 126 -6.51 -12.03 -5.05
CA ASP A 126 -6.10 -11.15 -3.94
C ASP A 126 -6.99 -9.91 -3.83
N ILE A 127 -7.84 -9.67 -4.80
CA ILE A 127 -8.82 -8.60 -4.77
C ILE A 127 -10.20 -9.21 -4.55
N GLN A 128 -10.87 -8.75 -3.50
CA GLN A 128 -12.21 -9.22 -3.18
C GLN A 128 -13.17 -8.04 -3.14
N LEU A 129 -14.26 -8.16 -3.85
CA LEU A 129 -15.34 -7.17 -3.78
C LEU A 129 -16.16 -7.46 -2.53
N ILE A 130 -16.19 -6.51 -1.62
CA ILE A 130 -16.94 -6.66 -0.37
C ILE A 130 -18.34 -6.11 -0.54
N ASP A 131 -18.45 -4.92 -1.14
CA ASP A 131 -19.74 -4.29 -1.34
C ASP A 131 -19.68 -3.48 -2.63
N SER A 132 -20.75 -3.54 -3.38
CA SER A 132 -20.85 -2.79 -4.62
C SER A 132 -21.50 -1.44 -4.35
N GLY A 133 -20.73 -0.39 -4.53
CA GLY A 133 -21.22 0.97 -4.33
C GLY A 133 -22.25 1.38 -5.36
N SER A 134 -22.30 0.67 -6.47
CA SER A 134 -23.27 0.96 -7.51
C SER A 134 -24.63 0.33 -7.24
N LYS A 135 -24.72 -0.48 -6.21
CA LYS A 135 -25.97 -1.09 -5.89
C LYS A 135 -26.90 -0.07 -5.26
N GLN A 136 -27.65 0.53 -6.09
CA GLN A 136 -28.71 1.37 -5.62
C GLN A 136 -29.86 0.52 -5.25
N SER A 137 -29.95 0.23 -4.02
CA SER A 137 -31.22 -0.27 -3.61
C SER A 137 -32.11 0.92 -3.49
N ARG A 138 -33.01 1.03 -4.33
CA ARG A 138 -34.00 1.96 -4.14
C ARG A 138 -34.70 1.99 -2.89
#